data_8a7b85da6b77562af2492fbb162c930a
#
_entry.id   8a7b85da6b77562af2492fbb162c930a
#
_cell.length_a   1.000
_cell.length_b   1.000
_cell.length_c   1.000
_cell.angle_alpha   90.00
_cell.angle_beta   90.00
_cell.angle_gamma   90.00
#
_symmetry.space_group_name_H-M   'P 1'
#
loop_
_entity.id
_entity.type
_entity.pdbx_description
1 polymer ?
#
loop_
_entity_poly.entity_id
_entity_poly.type
_entity_poly.pdbx_seq_one_letter_code
_entity_poly.pdbx_strand_id
1 'polypeptide(L)'
;VFSNPTRSDASIHQSRFKDYGIKIPKDNWLLQRFITIGFYALIDFTEVKTSDSQFDSEYCEWVDIHKLDSMIMDHKEIVFKALESLRTQLAYTPIGKNLLPKKFTMPELQKLYETILDQKLDRRNFQRKMLSFGILNKLNETRKGGAHKAPFLYTFNDKKYQKALKEGLYGSW
;
A
#
# COMPACT_ATOMS: atom_id res chain seq x y z
N VAL A 1 13.39 -7.98 5.00
CA VAL A 1 14.64 -7.34 4.55
C VAL A 1 14.82 -7.67 3.08
N PHE A 2 14.89 -6.65 2.25
CA PHE A 2 15.16 -6.79 0.82
C PHE A 2 16.63 -6.46 0.57
N SER A 3 17.35 -7.36 -0.09
CA SER A 3 18.73 -7.14 -0.50
C SER A 3 18.84 -7.37 -1.99
N ASN A 4 19.16 -6.31 -2.74
CA ASN A 4 19.44 -6.41 -4.15
C ASN A 4 20.97 -6.46 -4.37
N PRO A 5 21.52 -7.55 -4.96
CA PRO A 5 22.95 -7.66 -5.25
C PRO A 5 23.48 -6.50 -6.11
N THR A 6 22.65 -5.94 -7.00
CA THR A 6 23.06 -4.84 -7.89
C THR A 6 23.39 -3.56 -7.14
N ARG A 7 22.86 -3.35 -5.93
CA ARG A 7 23.22 -2.21 -5.07
C ARG A 7 24.66 -2.26 -4.57
N SER A 8 25.30 -3.42 -4.64
CA SER A 8 26.69 -3.61 -4.21
C SER A 8 27.67 -3.53 -5.38
N ASP A 9 27.16 -3.37 -6.60
CA ASP A 9 28.00 -3.30 -7.80
C ASP A 9 28.49 -1.86 -8.05
N ALA A 10 29.70 -1.59 -7.61
CA ALA A 10 30.35 -0.30 -7.78
C ALA A 10 30.44 0.15 -9.26
N SER A 11 30.49 -0.80 -10.20
CA SER A 11 30.61 -0.49 -11.63
C SER A 11 29.37 0.20 -12.17
N ILE A 12 28.18 -0.22 -11.70
CA ILE A 12 26.90 0.39 -12.09
C ILE A 12 26.83 1.84 -11.59
N HIS A 13 27.26 2.08 -10.36
CA HIS A 13 27.27 3.43 -9.80
C HIS A 13 28.29 4.32 -10.52
N GLN A 14 29.49 3.83 -10.76
CA GLN A 14 30.52 4.57 -11.50
C GLN A 14 30.09 4.93 -12.91
N SER A 15 29.44 4.00 -13.64
CA SER A 15 28.90 4.28 -14.97
C SER A 15 27.91 5.44 -14.95
N ARG A 16 26.93 5.39 -14.05
CA ARG A 16 25.91 6.46 -13.93
C ARG A 16 26.51 7.83 -13.63
N PHE A 17 27.47 7.90 -12.70
CA PHE A 17 28.13 9.17 -12.39
C PHE A 17 28.98 9.69 -13.55
N LYS A 18 29.57 8.78 -14.32
CA LYS A 18 30.30 9.13 -15.53
C LYS A 18 29.39 9.77 -16.59
N ASP A 19 28.15 9.27 -16.72
CA ASP A 19 27.17 9.83 -17.65
C ASP A 19 26.79 11.28 -17.30
N TYR A 20 26.88 11.65 -16.02
CA TYR A 20 26.72 13.03 -15.53
C TYR A 20 28.04 13.82 -15.47
N GLY A 21 29.12 13.30 -16.01
CA GLY A 21 30.43 13.97 -15.98
C GLY A 21 31.10 14.01 -14.59
N ILE A 22 30.58 13.29 -13.60
CA ILE A 22 31.05 13.28 -12.21
C ILE A 22 32.10 12.15 -12.05
N LYS A 23 33.33 12.51 -11.70
CA LYS A 23 34.39 11.54 -11.31
C LYS A 23 34.28 11.28 -9.81
N ILE A 24 33.99 10.05 -9.43
CA ILE A 24 33.90 9.63 -8.03
C ILE A 24 35.18 8.84 -7.69
N PRO A 25 35.91 9.19 -6.60
CA PRO A 25 37.03 8.39 -6.09
C PRO A 25 36.56 6.97 -5.75
N LYS A 26 37.49 5.98 -5.91
CA LYS A 26 37.16 4.56 -5.69
C LYS A 26 36.75 4.22 -4.26
N ASP A 27 37.14 5.02 -3.29
CA ASP A 27 36.86 4.91 -1.86
C ASP A 27 35.60 5.71 -1.44
N ASN A 28 34.91 6.34 -2.39
CA ASN A 28 33.73 7.13 -2.09
C ASN A 28 32.61 6.26 -1.46
N TRP A 29 31.97 6.77 -0.43
CA TRP A 29 30.90 6.08 0.29
C TRP A 29 29.72 5.67 -0.62
N LEU A 30 29.44 6.40 -1.69
CA LEU A 30 28.41 6.07 -2.69
C LEU A 30 28.69 4.77 -3.44
N LEU A 31 29.95 4.31 -3.46
CA LEU A 31 30.37 3.04 -4.05
C LEU A 31 30.36 1.89 -3.05
N GLN A 32 30.13 2.18 -1.78
CA GLN A 32 30.05 1.17 -0.73
C GLN A 32 28.67 0.52 -0.69
N ARG A 33 28.62 -0.68 -0.13
CA ARG A 33 27.35 -1.35 0.14
C ARG A 33 26.63 -0.62 1.26
N PHE A 34 25.37 -0.22 1.02
CA PHE A 34 24.52 0.33 2.05
C PHE A 34 23.18 -0.40 2.12
N ILE A 35 22.58 -0.39 3.31
CA ILE A 35 21.27 -0.99 3.58
C ILE A 35 20.25 0.12 3.64
N THR A 36 19.14 -0.05 2.91
CA THR A 36 18.01 0.87 2.95
C THR A 36 16.84 0.22 3.67
N ILE A 37 16.20 0.95 4.57
CA ILE A 37 14.94 0.57 5.19
C ILE A 37 13.84 1.34 4.48
N GLY A 38 12.98 0.62 3.74
CA GLY A 38 11.82 1.17 3.08
C GLY A 38 10.61 1.14 4.00
N PHE A 39 9.84 2.23 3.98
CA PHE A 39 8.54 2.32 4.64
C PHE A 39 7.47 2.57 3.60
N TYR A 40 6.25 2.06 3.82
CA TYR A 40 5.08 2.43 3.04
C TYR A 40 3.95 2.87 3.97
N ALA A 41 3.08 3.74 3.47
CA ALA A 41 1.88 4.19 4.16
C ALA A 41 0.67 4.06 3.24
N LEU A 42 -0.48 3.76 3.83
CA LEU A 42 -1.77 3.76 3.15
C LEU A 42 -2.53 5.00 3.57
N ILE A 43 -2.79 5.86 2.61
CA ILE A 43 -3.45 7.14 2.82
C ILE A 43 -4.57 7.33 1.78
N ASP A 44 -5.56 8.13 2.12
CA ASP A 44 -6.54 8.60 1.13
C ASP A 44 -5.87 9.68 0.28
N PHE A 45 -5.69 9.41 -1.00
CA PHE A 45 -5.02 10.34 -1.92
C PHE A 45 -5.76 11.68 -2.06
N THR A 46 -7.07 11.71 -1.77
CA THR A 46 -7.87 12.94 -1.82
C THR A 46 -7.57 13.88 -0.65
N GLU A 47 -7.01 13.35 0.44
CA GLU A 47 -6.60 14.14 1.61
C GLU A 47 -5.19 14.69 1.51
N VAL A 48 -4.39 14.20 0.55
CA VAL A 48 -3.00 14.61 0.36
C VAL A 48 -2.92 15.63 -0.76
N LYS A 49 -2.52 16.84 -0.40
CA LYS A 49 -2.15 17.85 -1.38
C LYS A 49 -0.73 17.56 -1.86
N THR A 50 -0.60 17.28 -3.16
CA THR A 50 0.71 17.31 -3.81
C THR A 50 1.16 18.76 -3.84
N SER A 51 2.23 19.10 -3.10
CA SER A 51 2.77 20.45 -3.14
C SER A 51 3.61 20.63 -4.40
N ASP A 52 3.32 21.71 -5.11
CA ASP A 52 4.28 22.25 -6.06
C ASP A 52 5.54 22.66 -5.28
N SER A 53 6.62 21.90 -5.46
CA SER A 53 7.97 22.16 -4.97
C SER A 53 8.13 22.67 -3.53
N GLN A 54 8.35 21.77 -2.57
CA GLN A 54 9.16 22.04 -1.40
C GLN A 54 10.31 21.03 -1.38
N PHE A 55 11.55 21.52 -1.42
CA PHE A 55 12.80 20.74 -1.44
C PHE A 55 13.14 20.04 -2.77
N ASP A 56 13.90 20.70 -3.63
CA ASP A 56 14.71 20.15 -4.77
C ASP A 56 14.00 19.17 -5.74
N SER A 57 12.68 18.98 -5.65
CA SER A 57 11.90 18.18 -6.57
C SER A 57 11.11 19.09 -7.52
N GLU A 58 11.26 18.88 -8.82
CA GLU A 58 10.60 19.71 -9.85
C GLU A 58 9.07 19.55 -9.78
N TYR A 59 8.55 18.38 -9.47
CA TYR A 59 7.11 18.14 -9.24
C TYR A 59 6.86 16.83 -8.49
N CYS A 60 5.65 16.67 -7.92
CA CYS A 60 5.18 15.47 -7.27
C CYS A 60 3.80 15.10 -7.80
N GLU A 61 3.63 13.86 -8.26
CA GLU A 61 2.36 13.37 -8.80
C GLU A 61 1.98 11.99 -8.29
N TRP A 62 0.69 11.68 -8.37
CA TRP A 62 0.18 10.33 -8.13
C TRP A 62 0.32 9.49 -9.38
N VAL A 63 0.98 8.35 -9.26
CA VAL A 63 1.20 7.43 -10.38
C VAL A 63 0.49 6.11 -10.11
N ASP A 64 -0.22 5.60 -11.13
CA ASP A 64 -0.76 4.25 -11.10
C ASP A 64 0.38 3.23 -11.02
N ILE A 65 0.34 2.33 -10.04
CA ILE A 65 1.39 1.35 -9.80
C ILE A 65 1.63 0.43 -11.02
N HIS A 66 0.62 0.21 -11.85
CA HIS A 66 0.74 -0.58 -13.08
C HIS A 66 1.38 0.20 -14.24
N LYS A 67 1.49 1.54 -14.10
CA LYS A 67 2.09 2.45 -15.07
C LYS A 67 3.42 3.02 -14.59
N LEU A 68 4.02 2.44 -13.56
CA LEU A 68 5.32 2.85 -13.07
C LEU A 68 6.38 2.65 -14.15
N ASP A 69 6.93 3.77 -14.62
CA ASP A 69 8.07 3.80 -15.55
C ASP A 69 9.37 3.34 -14.88
N SER A 70 10.48 3.50 -15.58
CA SER A 70 11.81 3.24 -15.03
C SER A 70 12.08 4.21 -13.89
N MET A 71 12.41 3.66 -12.74
CA MET A 71 12.87 4.42 -11.57
C MET A 71 14.37 4.31 -11.43
N ILE A 72 14.97 5.29 -10.78
CA ILE A 72 16.41 5.25 -10.50
C ILE A 72 16.74 4.04 -9.62
N MET A 73 17.89 3.44 -9.86
CA MET A 73 18.40 2.28 -9.11
C MET A 73 17.41 1.12 -9.08
N ASP A 74 17.16 0.55 -7.91
CA ASP A 74 16.22 -0.55 -7.64
C ASP A 74 14.90 -0.07 -6.99
N HIS A 75 14.58 1.21 -7.08
CA HIS A 75 13.41 1.78 -6.41
C HIS A 75 12.11 1.12 -6.89
N LYS A 76 12.02 0.77 -8.17
CA LYS A 76 10.86 0.03 -8.71
C LYS A 76 10.69 -1.33 -8.02
N GLU A 77 11.77 -2.06 -7.78
CA GLU A 77 11.72 -3.34 -7.06
C GLU A 77 11.30 -3.16 -5.61
N ILE A 78 11.75 -2.09 -4.95
CA ILE A 78 11.34 -1.74 -3.58
C ILE A 78 9.84 -1.48 -3.52
N VAL A 79 9.28 -0.73 -4.48
CA VAL A 79 7.85 -0.47 -4.57
C VAL A 79 7.05 -1.76 -4.71
N PHE A 80 7.45 -2.65 -5.62
CA PHE A 80 6.76 -3.93 -5.80
C PHE A 80 6.90 -4.84 -4.58
N LYS A 81 8.05 -4.81 -3.90
CA LYS A 81 8.24 -5.56 -2.65
C LYS A 81 7.36 -5.03 -1.51
N ALA A 82 7.19 -3.72 -1.43
CA ALA A 82 6.25 -3.10 -0.50
C ALA A 82 4.80 -3.52 -0.79
N LEU A 83 4.39 -3.55 -2.06
CA LEU A 83 3.07 -4.02 -2.47
C LEU A 83 2.85 -5.51 -2.14
N GLU A 84 3.83 -6.36 -2.40
CA GLU A 84 3.78 -7.78 -2.02
C GLU A 84 3.64 -7.95 -0.51
N SER A 85 4.40 -7.18 0.28
CA SER A 85 4.31 -7.17 1.73
C SER A 85 2.92 -6.74 2.20
N LEU A 86 2.36 -5.68 1.60
CA LEU A 86 0.99 -5.21 1.88
C LEU A 86 -0.04 -6.31 1.57
N ARG A 87 0.05 -6.96 0.41
CA ARG A 87 -0.85 -8.05 0.00
C ARG A 87 -0.79 -9.22 0.97
N THR A 88 0.41 -9.58 1.42
CA THR A 88 0.62 -10.63 2.42
C THR A 88 0.00 -10.23 3.76
N GLN A 89 0.20 -8.99 4.19
CA GLN A 89 -0.35 -8.49 5.45
C GLN A 89 -1.89 -8.46 5.47
N LEU A 90 -2.54 -8.26 4.32
CA LEU A 90 -4.01 -8.33 4.23
C LEU A 90 -4.62 -9.64 4.73
N ALA A 91 -3.87 -10.73 4.68
CA ALA A 91 -4.32 -12.02 5.22
C ALA A 91 -4.42 -12.03 6.75
N TYR A 92 -3.60 -11.22 7.42
CA TYR A 92 -3.41 -11.28 8.88
C TYR A 92 -3.75 -9.98 9.60
N THR A 93 -3.82 -8.88 8.88
CA THR A 93 -4.00 -7.54 9.47
C THR A 93 -5.19 -6.84 8.82
N PRO A 94 -6.12 -6.28 9.60
CA PRO A 94 -7.22 -5.54 9.02
C PRO A 94 -6.73 -4.25 8.41
N ILE A 95 -7.13 -3.99 7.16
CA ILE A 95 -6.84 -2.75 6.44
C ILE A 95 -8.16 -2.10 6.04
N GLY A 96 -8.19 -0.78 5.94
CA GLY A 96 -9.33 -0.05 5.38
C GLY A 96 -9.91 1.04 6.27
N LYS A 97 -9.58 1.07 7.56
CA LYS A 97 -10.15 2.07 8.47
C LYS A 97 -9.88 3.51 8.02
N ASN A 98 -8.69 3.76 7.49
CA ASN A 98 -8.27 5.08 7.01
C ASN A 98 -8.47 5.28 5.49
N LEU A 99 -8.94 4.23 4.78
CA LEU A 99 -9.15 4.23 3.34
C LEU A 99 -10.63 4.21 2.94
N LEU A 100 -11.50 4.13 3.91
CA LEU A 100 -12.95 4.11 3.72
C LEU A 100 -13.61 5.20 4.57
N PRO A 101 -14.76 5.73 4.12
CA PRO A 101 -15.58 6.62 4.94
C PRO A 101 -15.92 5.96 6.28
N LYS A 102 -16.22 6.76 7.31
CA LYS A 102 -16.63 6.25 8.63
C LYS A 102 -17.79 5.24 8.57
N LYS A 103 -18.74 5.46 7.64
CA LYS A 103 -19.82 4.52 7.32
C LYS A 103 -19.63 4.04 5.88
N PHE A 104 -19.50 2.75 5.70
CA PHE A 104 -19.28 2.12 4.39
C PHE A 104 -20.15 0.89 4.20
N THR A 105 -20.26 0.43 2.97
CA THR A 105 -20.99 -0.78 2.60
C THR A 105 -20.01 -1.95 2.44
N MET A 106 -20.50 -3.20 2.52
CA MET A 106 -19.68 -4.37 2.26
C MET A 106 -19.08 -4.40 0.83
N PRO A 107 -19.81 -3.97 -0.23
CA PRO A 107 -19.22 -3.83 -1.56
C PRO A 107 -18.07 -2.83 -1.64
N GLU A 108 -18.13 -1.70 -0.90
CA GLU A 108 -17.02 -0.73 -0.87
C GLU A 108 -15.78 -1.33 -0.21
N LEU A 109 -15.95 -2.04 0.90
CA LEU A 109 -14.86 -2.76 1.55
C LEU A 109 -14.29 -3.85 0.63
N GLN A 110 -15.14 -4.64 -0.04
CA GLN A 110 -14.70 -5.65 -1.00
C GLN A 110 -13.90 -5.03 -2.14
N LYS A 111 -14.38 -3.92 -2.71
CA LYS A 111 -13.68 -3.22 -3.79
C LYS A 111 -12.28 -2.76 -3.38
N LEU A 112 -12.13 -2.26 -2.15
CA LEU A 112 -10.82 -1.88 -1.60
C LEU A 112 -9.87 -3.09 -1.58
N TYR A 113 -10.32 -4.24 -1.06
CA TYR A 113 -9.51 -5.47 -1.02
C TYR A 113 -9.18 -5.98 -2.43
N GLU A 114 -10.16 -5.98 -3.34
CA GLU A 114 -9.94 -6.36 -4.75
C GLU A 114 -8.90 -5.47 -5.44
N THR A 115 -8.93 -4.16 -5.14
CA THR A 115 -7.98 -3.20 -5.70
C THR A 115 -6.55 -3.48 -5.21
N ILE A 116 -6.36 -3.74 -3.92
CA ILE A 116 -5.02 -4.02 -3.35
C ILE A 116 -4.51 -5.39 -3.84
N LEU A 117 -5.37 -6.41 -3.84
CA LEU A 117 -5.01 -7.77 -4.24
C LEU A 117 -4.88 -7.93 -5.75
N ASP A 118 -5.41 -6.98 -6.53
CA ASP A 118 -5.47 -7.02 -7.99
C ASP A 118 -6.20 -8.27 -8.52
N GLN A 119 -7.26 -8.66 -7.83
CA GLN A 119 -8.08 -9.83 -8.19
C GLN A 119 -9.52 -9.68 -7.75
N LYS A 120 -10.44 -10.37 -8.44
CA LYS A 120 -11.84 -10.44 -8.04
C LYS A 120 -12.03 -11.41 -6.89
N LEU A 121 -12.89 -11.03 -5.96
CA LEU A 121 -13.24 -11.85 -4.80
C LEU A 121 -14.71 -12.29 -4.87
N ASP A 122 -14.99 -13.53 -4.47
CA ASP A 122 -16.36 -13.98 -4.33
C ASP A 122 -17.08 -13.21 -3.21
N ARG A 123 -18.19 -12.58 -3.58
CA ARG A 123 -18.94 -11.69 -2.68
C ARG A 123 -19.39 -12.37 -1.39
N ARG A 124 -19.90 -13.61 -1.47
CA ARG A 124 -20.45 -14.32 -0.32
C ARG A 124 -19.34 -14.75 0.63
N ASN A 125 -18.27 -15.29 0.09
CA ASN A 125 -17.10 -15.71 0.86
C ASN A 125 -16.43 -14.51 1.52
N PHE A 126 -16.22 -13.42 0.79
CA PHE A 126 -15.67 -12.19 1.33
C PHE A 126 -16.49 -11.64 2.50
N GLN A 127 -17.81 -11.47 2.31
CA GLN A 127 -18.68 -10.98 3.36
C GLN A 127 -18.68 -11.89 4.59
N ARG A 128 -18.79 -13.21 4.40
CA ARG A 128 -18.75 -14.18 5.51
C ARG A 128 -17.47 -14.05 6.31
N LYS A 129 -16.34 -13.93 5.61
CA LYS A 129 -15.03 -13.80 6.23
C LYS A 129 -14.86 -12.47 6.97
N MET A 130 -15.21 -11.35 6.36
CA MET A 130 -15.13 -10.04 7.03
C MET A 130 -15.98 -9.99 8.31
N LEU A 131 -17.16 -10.61 8.28
CA LEU A 131 -18.03 -10.69 9.46
C LEU A 131 -17.46 -11.64 10.54
N SER A 132 -16.80 -12.75 10.16
CA SER A 132 -16.22 -13.69 11.13
C SER A 132 -15.05 -13.07 11.93
N PHE A 133 -14.36 -12.09 11.39
CA PHE A 133 -13.32 -11.35 12.13
C PHE A 133 -13.88 -10.51 13.28
N GLY A 134 -15.19 -10.25 13.29
CA GLY A 134 -15.87 -9.51 14.36
C GLY A 134 -15.45 -8.06 14.53
N ILE A 135 -14.68 -7.49 13.61
CA ILE A 135 -14.16 -6.11 13.64
C ILE A 135 -15.14 -5.08 13.09
N LEU A 136 -16.29 -5.53 12.55
CA LEU A 136 -17.31 -4.67 11.96
C LEU A 136 -18.57 -4.62 12.81
N ASN A 137 -19.15 -3.43 12.95
CA ASN A 137 -20.49 -3.21 13.48
C ASN A 137 -21.45 -2.97 12.31
N LYS A 138 -22.47 -3.80 12.18
CA LYS A 138 -23.56 -3.57 11.22
C LYS A 138 -24.50 -2.50 11.78
N LEU A 139 -24.84 -1.51 10.96
CA LEU A 139 -25.78 -0.46 11.30
C LEU A 139 -27.20 -0.80 10.80
N ASN A 140 -28.23 -0.27 11.47
CA ASN A 140 -29.62 -0.34 11.00
C ASN A 140 -29.91 0.71 9.89
N GLU A 141 -28.87 1.15 9.20
CA GLU A 141 -28.93 2.13 8.13
C GLU A 141 -28.51 1.47 6.82
N THR A 142 -29.10 1.96 5.71
CA THR A 142 -28.76 1.50 4.36
C THR A 142 -28.31 2.66 3.49
N ARG A 143 -27.45 2.40 2.50
CA ARG A 143 -27.04 3.40 1.50
C ARG A 143 -28.16 3.59 0.50
N LYS A 144 -28.79 4.78 0.46
CA LYS A 144 -29.82 5.14 -0.53
C LYS A 144 -29.15 5.53 -1.87
N GLY A 145 -29.88 5.34 -2.97
CA GLY A 145 -29.48 5.91 -4.29
C GLY A 145 -29.03 4.92 -5.37
N GLY A 146 -29.31 3.62 -5.25
CA GLY A 146 -29.04 2.63 -6.29
C GLY A 146 -30.30 1.94 -6.83
N ALA A 147 -30.23 1.37 -8.05
CA ALA A 147 -31.32 0.62 -8.69
C ALA A 147 -31.63 -0.74 -8.04
N HIS A 148 -30.79 -1.20 -7.10
CA HIS A 148 -30.92 -2.48 -6.41
C HIS A 148 -31.22 -2.29 -4.92
N LYS A 149 -31.55 -3.40 -4.23
CA LYS A 149 -31.77 -3.40 -2.76
C LYS A 149 -30.61 -2.69 -2.05
N ALA A 150 -30.94 -1.64 -1.31
CA ALA A 150 -29.98 -0.79 -0.62
C ALA A 150 -29.11 -1.60 0.36
N PRO A 151 -27.78 -1.59 0.23
CA PRO A 151 -26.89 -2.32 1.10
C PRO A 151 -26.85 -1.71 2.51
N PHE A 152 -26.69 -2.57 3.52
CA PHE A 152 -26.47 -2.11 4.89
C PHE A 152 -25.14 -1.37 5.02
N LEU A 153 -25.14 -0.40 5.91
CA LEU A 153 -23.91 0.31 6.31
C LEU A 153 -23.23 -0.41 7.47
N TYR A 154 -21.91 -0.29 7.49
CA TYR A 154 -21.02 -0.82 8.51
C TYR A 154 -20.09 0.27 9.01
N THR A 155 -19.57 0.09 10.22
CA THR A 155 -18.47 0.85 10.79
C THR A 155 -17.44 -0.11 11.34
N PHE A 156 -16.18 0.30 11.46
CA PHE A 156 -15.19 -0.46 12.22
C PHE A 156 -15.46 -0.32 13.72
N ASN A 157 -15.35 -1.43 14.44
CA ASN A 157 -15.31 -1.44 15.91
C ASN A 157 -13.90 -1.10 16.35
N ASP A 158 -13.66 0.09 16.85
CA ASP A 158 -12.32 0.60 17.16
C ASP A 158 -11.54 -0.30 18.12
N LYS A 159 -12.17 -0.76 19.19
CA LYS A 159 -11.51 -1.62 20.18
C LYS A 159 -11.07 -2.96 19.58
N LYS A 160 -11.96 -3.60 18.84
CA LYS A 160 -11.67 -4.89 18.19
C LYS A 160 -10.69 -4.73 17.04
N TYR A 161 -10.78 -3.63 16.29
CA TYR A 161 -9.84 -3.31 15.22
C TYR A 161 -8.42 -3.13 15.76
N GLN A 162 -8.24 -2.33 16.83
CA GLN A 162 -6.94 -2.14 17.47
C GLN A 162 -6.38 -3.45 18.06
N LYS A 163 -7.24 -4.29 18.61
CA LYS A 163 -6.84 -5.63 19.08
C LYS A 163 -6.35 -6.49 17.91
N ALA A 164 -7.09 -6.52 16.80
CA ALA A 164 -6.72 -7.27 15.61
C ALA A 164 -5.44 -6.75 14.94
N LEU A 165 -5.13 -5.46 15.04
CA LEU A 165 -3.84 -4.92 14.58
C LEU A 165 -2.64 -5.45 15.38
N LYS A 166 -2.83 -5.72 16.69
CA LYS A 166 -1.77 -6.20 17.57
C LYS A 166 -1.61 -7.73 17.53
N GLU A 167 -2.73 -8.44 17.49
CA GLU A 167 -2.78 -9.90 17.63
C GLU A 167 -2.94 -10.62 16.29
N GLY A 168 -3.24 -9.89 15.22
CA GLY A 168 -3.60 -10.43 13.91
C GLY A 168 -5.08 -10.84 13.81
N LEU A 169 -5.50 -11.14 12.59
CA LEU A 169 -6.82 -11.71 12.30
C LEU A 169 -6.71 -13.24 12.42
N TYR A 170 -7.48 -13.83 13.29
CA TYR A 170 -7.58 -15.28 13.38
C TYR A 170 -8.41 -15.82 12.20
N GLY A 171 -7.76 -16.57 11.32
CA GLY A 171 -8.37 -17.20 10.15
C GLY A 171 -7.68 -16.79 8.84
N SER A 172 -6.92 -17.72 8.25
CA SER A 172 -6.29 -17.54 6.93
C SER A 172 -7.32 -17.39 5.82
N TRP A 173 -6.93 -16.75 4.73
CA TRP A 173 -7.72 -16.67 3.49
C TRP A 173 -7.89 -18.04 2.84
#